data_54fc25433a9b7c1ed7cfa0065b70df49
#
_entry.id   54fc25433a9b7c1ed7cfa0065b70df49
#
_cell.length_a   1.000
_cell.length_b   1.000
_cell.length_c   1.000
_cell.angle_alpha   90.00
_cell.angle_beta   90.00
_cell.angle_gamma   90.00
#
_symmetry.space_group_name_H-M   'P 1'
#
loop_
_entity.id
_entity.type
_entity.pdbx_description
1 polymer ?
#
loop_
_entity_poly.entity_id
_entity_poly.type
_entity_poly.pdbx_seq_one_letter_code
_entity_poly.pdbx_strand_id
1 'polypeptide(L)'
;YKEKNIDVVIGLGGGKALDTGKAVAFELKASVIDFASTASMDAPTAAVSVIYNEDGSFSGYEFYPKNPDTVIVDSEIVAQAPVRLFASGMSDGLATLIEVESTLRRQGQNMFHGKPTLASLAIAQKCEEVIFEYGYSAYTSVEKHIVTPQVDAVIEANTLLSGLGFENGGLAGAHAIHNGFTALEGDIHPLTHGEKVAYGIL
;
A
#
# COMPACT_ATOMS: atom_id res chain seq x y z
N TYR A 1 -20.90 15.47 -11.11
CA TYR A 1 -19.58 16.12 -11.04
C TYR A 1 -18.96 16.36 -12.42
N LYS A 2 -19.22 15.48 -13.43
CA LYS A 2 -18.69 15.66 -14.82
C LYS A 2 -19.09 17.00 -15.48
N GLU A 3 -20.14 17.66 -15.00
CA GLU A 3 -20.58 18.98 -15.47
C GLU A 3 -19.87 20.16 -14.77
N LYS A 4 -19.04 19.87 -13.76
CA LYS A 4 -18.24 20.85 -13.04
C LYS A 4 -16.79 20.70 -13.47
N ASN A 5 -16.13 21.79 -13.78
CA ASN A 5 -14.69 21.81 -14.02
C ASN A 5 -13.98 21.53 -12.68
N ILE A 6 -13.60 20.27 -12.46
CA ILE A 6 -12.83 19.83 -11.29
C ILE A 6 -11.40 19.64 -11.75
N ASP A 7 -10.48 20.38 -11.17
CA ASP A 7 -9.07 20.34 -11.51
C ASP A 7 -8.28 19.39 -10.60
N VAL A 8 -8.78 19.15 -9.37
CA VAL A 8 -8.11 18.33 -8.37
C VAL A 8 -9.12 17.48 -7.61
N VAL A 9 -8.78 16.22 -7.37
CA VAL A 9 -9.47 15.31 -6.46
C VAL A 9 -8.55 15.02 -5.29
N ILE A 10 -9.07 15.10 -4.07
CA ILE A 10 -8.33 14.74 -2.86
C ILE A 10 -8.91 13.45 -2.31
N GLY A 11 -8.14 12.37 -2.34
CA GLY A 11 -8.42 11.13 -1.62
C GLY A 11 -7.93 11.29 -0.17
N LEU A 12 -8.84 11.33 0.81
CA LEU A 12 -8.47 11.46 2.22
C LEU A 12 -8.95 10.26 3.02
N GLY A 13 -8.03 9.53 3.61
CA GLY A 13 -8.37 8.37 4.44
C GLY A 13 -7.38 7.21 4.33
N GLY A 14 -7.89 5.99 4.50
CA GLY A 14 -7.15 4.75 4.26
C GLY A 14 -7.26 4.29 2.81
N GLY A 15 -6.69 3.12 2.49
CA GLY A 15 -6.54 2.61 1.13
C GLY A 15 -7.78 2.72 0.24
N LYS A 16 -8.97 2.32 0.71
CA LYS A 16 -10.21 2.42 -0.09
C LYS A 16 -10.56 3.85 -0.48
N ALA A 17 -10.33 4.83 0.40
CA ALA A 17 -10.59 6.23 0.10
C ALA A 17 -9.60 6.78 -0.92
N LEU A 18 -8.32 6.41 -0.80
CA LEU A 18 -7.25 6.79 -1.73
C LEU A 18 -7.50 6.18 -3.10
N ASP A 19 -7.78 4.88 -3.17
CA ASP A 19 -8.11 4.18 -4.42
C ASP A 19 -9.34 4.78 -5.12
N THR A 20 -10.37 5.13 -4.35
CA THR A 20 -11.54 5.84 -4.89
C THR A 20 -11.16 7.22 -5.42
N GLY A 21 -10.30 7.96 -4.70
CA GLY A 21 -9.78 9.26 -5.13
C GLY A 21 -9.05 9.18 -6.47
N LYS A 22 -8.15 8.21 -6.62
CA LYS A 22 -7.41 7.95 -7.87
C LYS A 22 -8.35 7.61 -9.03
N ALA A 23 -9.31 6.70 -8.82
CA ALA A 23 -10.28 6.31 -9.83
C ALA A 23 -11.14 7.50 -10.29
N VAL A 24 -11.66 8.29 -9.34
CA VAL A 24 -12.45 9.49 -9.64
C VAL A 24 -11.62 10.54 -10.38
N ALA A 25 -10.39 10.79 -9.95
CA ALA A 25 -9.49 11.73 -10.61
C ALA A 25 -9.20 11.32 -12.06
N PHE A 26 -8.94 10.04 -12.28
CA PHE A 26 -8.70 9.50 -13.61
C PHE A 26 -9.89 9.69 -14.54
N GLU A 27 -11.11 9.36 -14.09
CA GLU A 27 -12.35 9.56 -14.85
C GLU A 27 -12.64 11.03 -15.18
N LEU A 28 -12.29 11.94 -14.26
CA LEU A 28 -12.48 13.37 -14.43
C LEU A 28 -11.33 14.05 -15.20
N LYS A 29 -10.22 13.32 -15.45
CA LYS A 29 -8.97 13.86 -15.99
C LYS A 29 -8.40 14.99 -15.12
N ALA A 30 -8.59 14.89 -13.82
CA ALA A 30 -8.12 15.82 -12.81
C ALA A 30 -6.79 15.34 -12.19
N SER A 31 -6.07 16.24 -11.53
CA SER A 31 -4.96 15.86 -10.65
C SER A 31 -5.47 15.16 -9.42
N VAL A 32 -4.65 14.26 -8.86
CA VAL A 32 -4.98 13.56 -7.62
C VAL A 32 -3.99 13.88 -6.51
N ILE A 33 -4.52 14.18 -5.33
CA ILE A 33 -3.78 14.31 -4.08
C ILE A 33 -4.24 13.19 -3.16
N ASP A 34 -3.35 12.29 -2.79
CA ASP A 34 -3.62 11.25 -1.79
C ASP A 34 -3.16 11.73 -0.43
N PHE A 35 -4.12 11.96 0.48
CA PHE A 35 -3.86 12.30 1.88
C PHE A 35 -4.14 11.07 2.76
N ALA A 36 -3.07 10.34 3.09
CA ALA A 36 -3.19 9.12 3.87
C ALA A 36 -3.35 9.43 5.36
N SER A 37 -4.45 8.96 5.96
CA SER A 37 -4.69 9.07 7.41
C SER A 37 -4.14 7.87 8.20
N THR A 38 -3.62 6.87 7.51
CA THR A 38 -3.00 5.66 8.10
C THR A 38 -1.85 5.21 7.21
N ALA A 39 -0.84 4.57 7.80
CA ALA A 39 0.23 3.89 7.08
C ALA A 39 -0.01 2.37 7.09
N SER A 40 -1.22 1.95 6.70
CA SER A 40 -1.69 0.56 6.82
C SER A 40 -1.40 -0.31 5.60
N MET A 41 -0.94 0.30 4.51
CA MET A 41 -0.61 -0.33 3.23
C MET A 41 0.06 0.70 2.30
N ASP A 42 0.45 0.27 1.12
CA ASP A 42 1.20 1.03 0.13
C ASP A 42 0.37 1.75 -0.96
N ALA A 43 -0.96 1.71 -0.85
CA ALA A 43 -1.88 2.37 -1.78
C ALA A 43 -1.59 3.87 -2.07
N PRO A 44 -1.06 4.69 -1.12
CA PRO A 44 -0.92 6.13 -1.34
C PRO A 44 -0.03 6.51 -2.52
N THR A 45 0.97 5.71 -2.84
CA THR A 45 2.00 6.09 -3.83
C THR A 45 1.86 5.37 -5.17
N ALA A 46 1.04 4.33 -5.25
CA ALA A 46 0.94 3.48 -6.43
C ALA A 46 0.00 4.05 -7.50
N ALA A 47 0.37 3.88 -8.78
CA ALA A 47 -0.48 4.20 -9.94
C ALA A 47 -1.50 3.08 -10.22
N VAL A 48 -2.06 2.51 -9.17
CA VAL A 48 -3.04 1.42 -9.24
C VAL A 48 -4.07 1.58 -8.14
N SER A 49 -5.29 1.19 -8.42
CA SER A 49 -6.34 1.01 -7.40
C SER A 49 -6.81 -0.43 -7.36
N VAL A 50 -7.07 -0.91 -6.15
CA VAL A 50 -7.70 -2.22 -5.95
C VAL A 50 -9.20 -2.05 -5.96
N ILE A 51 -9.85 -2.76 -6.87
CA ILE A 51 -11.31 -2.72 -7.02
C ILE A 51 -11.94 -3.94 -6.36
N TYR A 52 -12.97 -3.69 -5.57
CA TYR A 52 -13.73 -4.71 -4.87
C TYR A 52 -15.16 -4.75 -5.36
N ASN A 53 -15.76 -5.93 -5.35
CA ASN A 53 -17.18 -6.13 -5.55
C ASN A 53 -18.00 -5.61 -4.35
N GLU A 54 -19.33 -5.53 -4.49
CA GLU A 54 -20.23 -5.08 -3.43
C GLU A 54 -20.16 -5.97 -2.17
N ASP A 55 -19.87 -7.26 -2.33
CA ASP A 55 -19.66 -8.23 -1.24
C ASP A 55 -18.28 -8.11 -0.57
N GLY A 56 -17.40 -7.22 -1.06
CA GLY A 56 -16.05 -7.01 -0.56
C GLY A 56 -15.00 -7.96 -1.13
N SER A 57 -15.37 -8.88 -2.04
CA SER A 57 -14.41 -9.74 -2.72
C SER A 57 -13.56 -8.95 -3.73
N PHE A 58 -12.31 -9.39 -3.94
CA PHE A 58 -11.43 -8.79 -4.93
C PHE A 58 -12.00 -8.93 -6.34
N SER A 59 -12.11 -7.81 -7.05
CA SER A 59 -12.57 -7.75 -8.44
C SER A 59 -11.43 -7.65 -9.44
N GLY A 60 -10.43 -6.81 -9.13
CA GLY A 60 -9.29 -6.59 -10.01
C GLY A 60 -8.49 -5.36 -9.66
N TYR A 61 -7.55 -5.03 -10.52
CA TYR A 61 -6.75 -3.82 -10.46
C TYR A 61 -7.15 -2.85 -11.57
N GLU A 62 -7.22 -1.58 -11.23
CA GLU A 62 -7.32 -0.48 -12.21
C GLU A 62 -5.98 0.25 -12.24
N PHE A 63 -5.38 0.35 -13.44
CA PHE A 63 -4.06 0.94 -13.64
C PHE A 63 -4.16 2.34 -14.23
N TYR A 64 -3.33 3.23 -13.75
CA TYR A 64 -3.28 4.62 -14.20
C TYR A 64 -1.97 4.93 -14.92
N PRO A 65 -1.96 5.93 -15.81
CA PRO A 65 -0.76 6.29 -16.60
C PRO A 65 0.31 6.99 -15.77
N LYS A 66 0.00 7.41 -14.55
CA LYS A 66 0.92 8.09 -13.62
C LYS A 66 0.52 7.81 -12.16
N ASN A 67 1.50 7.92 -11.29
CA ASN A 67 1.30 7.92 -9.84
C ASN A 67 0.54 9.19 -9.40
N PRO A 68 0.02 9.26 -8.17
CA PRO A 68 -0.59 10.47 -7.63
C PRO A 68 0.31 11.70 -7.78
N ASP A 69 -0.29 12.86 -8.12
CA ASP A 69 0.46 14.10 -8.30
C ASP A 69 1.11 14.59 -6.99
N THR A 70 0.45 14.28 -5.89
CA THR A 70 0.96 14.59 -4.54
C THR A 70 0.49 13.53 -3.56
N VAL A 71 1.39 13.10 -2.69
CA VAL A 71 1.07 12.23 -1.54
C VAL A 71 1.40 12.99 -0.27
N ILE A 72 0.45 13.08 0.63
CA ILE A 72 0.59 13.73 1.93
C ILE A 72 0.38 12.66 3.01
N VAL A 73 1.38 12.51 3.87
CA VAL A 73 1.30 11.63 5.04
C VAL A 73 1.78 12.42 6.25
N ASP A 74 0.86 12.70 7.16
CA ASP A 74 1.15 13.40 8.41
C ASP A 74 1.38 12.37 9.51
N SER A 75 2.58 12.33 10.05
CA SER A 75 2.98 11.36 11.08
C SER A 75 2.16 11.51 12.36
N GLU A 76 1.73 12.73 12.72
CA GLU A 76 0.89 12.95 13.89
C GLU A 76 -0.51 12.34 13.68
N ILE A 77 -1.07 12.48 12.50
CA ILE A 77 -2.36 11.85 12.14
C ILE A 77 -2.22 10.33 12.14
N VAL A 78 -1.17 9.79 11.52
CA VAL A 78 -0.91 8.35 11.49
C VAL A 78 -0.72 7.78 12.90
N ALA A 79 0.00 8.48 13.78
CA ALA A 79 0.22 8.04 15.16
C ALA A 79 -1.06 8.06 16.03
N GLN A 80 -2.11 8.79 15.63
CA GLN A 80 -3.42 8.76 16.31
C GLN A 80 -4.32 7.61 15.81
N ALA A 81 -3.99 6.98 14.69
CA ALA A 81 -4.73 5.84 14.18
C ALA A 81 -4.50 4.58 15.05
N PRO A 82 -5.41 3.59 15.01
CA PRO A 82 -5.19 2.33 15.70
C PRO A 82 -3.86 1.66 15.28
N VAL A 83 -3.02 1.32 16.26
CA VAL A 83 -1.68 0.74 16.02
C VAL A 83 -1.73 -0.56 15.19
N ARG A 84 -2.84 -1.29 15.22
CA ARG A 84 -3.09 -2.45 14.37
C ARG A 84 -2.97 -2.12 12.87
N LEU A 85 -3.41 -0.92 12.46
CA LEU A 85 -3.29 -0.48 11.07
C LEU A 85 -1.84 -0.20 10.70
N PHE A 86 -1.05 0.35 11.62
CA PHE A 86 0.38 0.56 11.42
C PHE A 86 1.13 -0.78 11.28
N ALA A 87 0.81 -1.78 12.12
CA ALA A 87 1.33 -3.14 12.02
C ALA A 87 0.93 -3.83 10.71
N SER A 88 -0.30 -3.59 10.24
CA SER A 88 -0.76 -4.05 8.93
C SER A 88 0.14 -3.55 7.80
N GLY A 89 0.51 -2.26 7.82
CA GLY A 89 1.43 -1.68 6.83
C GLY A 89 2.82 -2.31 6.88
N MET A 90 3.34 -2.59 8.07
CA MET A 90 4.63 -3.29 8.20
C MET A 90 4.58 -4.70 7.60
N SER A 91 3.48 -5.43 7.81
CA SER A 91 3.31 -6.77 7.22
C SER A 91 3.23 -6.71 5.69
N ASP A 92 2.55 -5.71 5.16
CA ASP A 92 2.46 -5.44 3.73
C ASP A 92 3.84 -5.11 3.15
N GLY A 93 4.56 -4.19 3.79
CA GLY A 93 5.93 -3.81 3.40
C GLY A 93 6.94 -4.97 3.43
N LEU A 94 6.82 -5.90 4.38
CA LEU A 94 7.67 -7.08 4.42
C LEU A 94 7.43 -8.03 3.23
N ALA A 95 6.20 -8.12 2.74
CA ALA A 95 5.90 -8.93 1.56
C ALA A 95 6.59 -8.39 0.30
N THR A 96 6.85 -7.10 0.22
CA THR A 96 7.38 -6.43 -0.97
C THR A 96 8.68 -7.07 -1.45
N LEU A 97 9.68 -7.24 -0.59
CA LEU A 97 10.95 -7.86 -1.01
C LEU A 97 10.77 -9.32 -1.40
N ILE A 98 10.02 -10.09 -0.63
CA ILE A 98 9.77 -11.52 -0.86
C ILE A 98 9.14 -11.73 -2.25
N GLU A 99 8.18 -10.90 -2.61
CA GLU A 99 7.47 -10.99 -3.89
C GLU A 99 8.30 -10.46 -5.06
N VAL A 100 9.07 -9.38 -4.87
CA VAL A 100 10.01 -8.88 -5.89
C VAL A 100 11.06 -9.94 -6.22
N GLU A 101 11.66 -10.58 -5.20
CA GLU A 101 12.61 -11.67 -5.41
C GLU A 101 11.96 -12.88 -6.10
N SER A 102 10.73 -13.23 -5.70
CA SER A 102 9.98 -14.30 -6.37
C SER A 102 9.73 -13.97 -7.84
N THR A 103 9.37 -12.73 -8.14
CA THR A 103 9.14 -12.25 -9.51
C THR A 103 10.43 -12.27 -10.33
N LEU A 104 11.56 -11.86 -9.76
CA LEU A 104 12.89 -11.94 -10.40
C LEU A 104 13.29 -13.40 -10.69
N ARG A 105 13.13 -14.29 -9.70
CA ARG A 105 13.47 -15.73 -9.84
C ARG A 105 12.69 -16.41 -10.96
N ARG A 106 11.40 -16.12 -11.09
CA ARG A 106 10.55 -16.67 -12.17
C ARG A 106 10.66 -15.92 -13.49
N GLN A 107 11.52 -14.89 -13.59
CA GLN A 107 11.61 -13.97 -14.73
C GLN A 107 10.27 -13.34 -15.12
N GLY A 108 9.44 -13.06 -14.12
CA GLY A 108 8.10 -12.50 -14.25
C GLY A 108 8.10 -11.04 -14.64
N GLN A 109 6.90 -10.49 -14.71
CA GLN A 109 6.65 -9.07 -14.98
C GLN A 109 6.27 -8.33 -13.70
N ASN A 110 6.57 -7.02 -13.66
CA ASN A 110 6.06 -6.10 -12.66
C ASN A 110 4.59 -5.73 -12.95
N MET A 111 4.01 -4.82 -12.16
CA MET A 111 2.60 -4.45 -12.27
C MET A 111 2.24 -3.81 -13.63
N PHE A 112 3.20 -3.19 -14.31
CA PHE A 112 3.02 -2.54 -15.61
C PHE A 112 3.59 -3.34 -16.79
N HIS A 113 3.66 -4.67 -16.64
CA HIS A 113 4.15 -5.61 -17.66
C HIS A 113 5.60 -5.40 -18.09
N GLY A 114 6.37 -4.59 -17.33
CA GLY A 114 7.82 -4.48 -17.47
C GLY A 114 8.55 -5.57 -16.67
N LYS A 115 9.87 -5.57 -16.75
CA LYS A 115 10.70 -6.43 -15.88
C LYS A 115 11.10 -5.69 -14.62
N PRO A 116 11.16 -6.35 -13.46
CA PRO A 116 11.77 -5.78 -12.28
C PRO A 116 13.20 -5.29 -12.57
N THR A 117 13.58 -4.18 -11.95
CA THR A 117 14.88 -3.55 -12.13
C THR A 117 15.75 -3.69 -10.88
N LEU A 118 17.04 -3.41 -10.99
CA LEU A 118 17.92 -3.32 -9.81
C LEU A 118 17.44 -2.23 -8.84
N ALA A 119 16.86 -1.14 -9.37
CA ALA A 119 16.30 -0.09 -8.53
C ALA A 119 15.09 -0.58 -7.72
N SER A 120 14.15 -1.30 -8.34
CA SER A 120 13.00 -1.85 -7.60
C SER A 120 13.42 -2.87 -6.54
N LEU A 121 14.43 -3.70 -6.82
CA LEU A 121 14.99 -4.60 -5.82
C LEU A 121 15.64 -3.84 -4.66
N ALA A 122 16.44 -2.81 -4.93
CA ALA A 122 17.09 -2.01 -3.89
C ALA A 122 16.06 -1.26 -3.02
N ILE A 123 14.97 -0.77 -3.59
CA ILE A 123 13.86 -0.13 -2.86
C ILE A 123 13.18 -1.16 -1.96
N ALA A 124 12.86 -2.35 -2.46
CA ALA A 124 12.23 -3.42 -1.70
C ALA A 124 13.14 -3.92 -0.55
N GLN A 125 14.45 -4.04 -0.79
CA GLN A 125 15.43 -4.36 0.25
C GLN A 125 15.48 -3.29 1.34
N LYS A 126 15.44 -2.00 0.95
CA LYS A 126 15.43 -0.92 1.93
C LYS A 126 14.14 -0.88 2.74
N CYS A 127 13.00 -1.22 2.15
CA CYS A 127 11.73 -1.36 2.86
C CYS A 127 11.84 -2.40 3.98
N GLU A 128 12.29 -3.60 3.66
CA GLU A 128 12.49 -4.68 4.63
C GLU A 128 13.48 -4.28 5.73
N GLU A 129 14.65 -3.74 5.36
CA GLU A 129 15.69 -3.28 6.31
C GLU A 129 15.11 -2.29 7.34
N VAL A 130 14.38 -1.28 6.89
CA VAL A 130 13.77 -0.26 7.76
C VAL A 130 12.75 -0.88 8.71
N ILE A 131 11.91 -1.79 8.22
CA ILE A 131 10.89 -2.44 9.05
C ILE A 131 11.55 -3.34 10.10
N PHE A 132 12.58 -4.11 9.77
CA PHE A 132 13.29 -4.93 10.75
C PHE A 132 14.08 -4.11 11.76
N GLU A 133 14.70 -3.01 11.32
CA GLU A 133 15.51 -2.17 12.21
C GLU A 133 14.64 -1.34 13.16
N TYR A 134 13.56 -0.74 12.68
CA TYR A 134 12.79 0.25 13.43
C TYR A 134 11.38 -0.19 13.80
N GLY A 135 10.83 -1.24 13.20
CA GLY A 135 9.42 -1.61 13.30
C GLY A 135 8.93 -1.79 14.73
N TYR A 136 9.67 -2.49 15.59
CA TYR A 136 9.27 -2.69 16.97
C TYR A 136 9.26 -1.38 17.78
N SER A 137 10.29 -0.54 17.64
CA SER A 137 10.35 0.76 18.33
C SER A 137 9.30 1.74 17.81
N ALA A 138 9.03 1.74 16.51
CA ALA A 138 7.97 2.53 15.91
C ALA A 138 6.59 2.07 16.38
N TYR A 139 6.32 0.76 16.37
CA TYR A 139 5.07 0.17 16.87
C TYR A 139 4.77 0.61 18.31
N THR A 140 5.76 0.46 19.22
CA THR A 140 5.59 0.83 20.64
C THR A 140 5.42 2.34 20.85
N SER A 141 5.92 3.17 19.93
CA SER A 141 5.72 4.62 19.94
C SER A 141 4.32 4.98 19.46
N VAL A 142 3.86 4.41 18.35
CA VAL A 142 2.48 4.63 17.83
C VAL A 142 1.43 4.12 18.81
N GLU A 143 1.67 3.00 19.51
CA GLU A 143 0.77 2.52 20.58
C GLU A 143 0.54 3.57 21.69
N LYS A 144 1.49 4.48 21.86
CA LYS A 144 1.44 5.59 22.82
C LYS A 144 1.10 6.93 22.17
N HIS A 145 0.77 6.93 20.88
CA HIS A 145 0.52 8.12 20.07
C HIS A 145 1.70 9.11 20.03
N ILE A 146 2.93 8.58 20.02
CA ILE A 146 4.16 9.37 19.99
C ILE A 146 4.80 9.26 18.61
N VAL A 147 5.11 10.40 18.00
CA VAL A 147 5.90 10.48 16.77
C VAL A 147 7.40 10.50 17.14
N THR A 148 8.17 9.66 16.46
CA THR A 148 9.63 9.57 16.59
C THR A 148 10.25 9.42 15.20
N PRO A 149 11.57 9.63 15.03
CA PRO A 149 12.24 9.37 13.75
C PRO A 149 12.06 7.94 13.25
N GLN A 150 11.89 6.96 14.15
CA GLN A 150 11.62 5.57 13.78
C GLN A 150 10.19 5.40 13.25
N VAL A 151 9.21 6.15 13.79
CA VAL A 151 7.85 6.18 13.27
C VAL A 151 7.84 6.77 11.85
N ASP A 152 8.53 7.89 11.63
CA ASP A 152 8.64 8.51 10.31
C ASP A 152 9.28 7.55 9.30
N ALA A 153 10.36 6.89 9.68
CA ALA A 153 11.04 5.91 8.81
C ALA A 153 10.13 4.73 8.43
N VAL A 154 9.36 4.20 9.39
CA VAL A 154 8.43 3.08 9.11
C VAL A 154 7.21 3.56 8.31
N ILE A 155 6.72 4.78 8.52
CA ILE A 155 5.69 5.38 7.64
C ILE A 155 6.20 5.45 6.20
N GLU A 156 7.41 5.92 5.98
CA GLU A 156 8.03 5.96 4.65
C GLU A 156 8.16 4.55 4.05
N ALA A 157 8.60 3.57 4.86
CA ALA A 157 8.69 2.19 4.41
C ALA A 157 7.32 1.64 3.98
N ASN A 158 6.30 1.79 4.83
CA ASN A 158 4.95 1.26 4.58
C ASN A 158 4.26 1.91 3.37
N THR A 159 4.51 3.19 3.10
CA THR A 159 3.76 3.95 2.09
C THR A 159 4.55 4.17 0.81
N LEU A 160 5.81 4.57 0.90
CA LEU A 160 6.62 4.94 -0.26
C LEU A 160 7.48 3.78 -0.75
N LEU A 161 8.30 3.18 0.14
CA LEU A 161 9.23 2.13 -0.30
C LEU A 161 8.48 0.87 -0.71
N SER A 162 7.44 0.48 0.03
CA SER A 162 6.56 -0.62 -0.36
C SER A 162 5.84 -0.31 -1.67
N GLY A 163 5.23 0.87 -1.80
CA GLY A 163 4.48 1.25 -2.99
C GLY A 163 5.31 1.27 -4.28
N LEU A 164 6.47 1.90 -4.24
CA LEU A 164 7.40 1.90 -5.38
C LEU A 164 8.02 0.51 -5.60
N GLY A 165 8.27 -0.23 -4.53
CA GLY A 165 8.85 -1.57 -4.58
C GLY A 165 7.93 -2.56 -5.30
N PHE A 166 6.67 -2.70 -4.86
CA PHE A 166 5.75 -3.65 -5.48
C PHE A 166 5.36 -3.25 -6.90
N GLU A 167 5.11 -1.97 -7.13
CA GLU A 167 4.70 -1.46 -8.44
C GLU A 167 5.74 -1.80 -9.50
N ASN A 168 7.02 -1.57 -9.20
CA ASN A 168 8.13 -1.76 -10.13
C ASN A 168 8.79 -3.16 -10.02
N GLY A 169 8.54 -3.88 -8.94
CA GLY A 169 9.10 -5.22 -8.70
C GLY A 169 8.13 -6.36 -8.96
N GLY A 170 6.83 -6.11 -8.86
CA GLY A 170 5.76 -7.07 -9.08
C GLY A 170 5.28 -7.77 -7.81
N LEU A 171 4.09 -8.34 -7.88
CA LEU A 171 3.46 -9.15 -6.85
C LEU A 171 3.57 -10.65 -7.16
N ALA A 172 3.39 -11.48 -6.13
CA ALA A 172 3.47 -12.92 -6.25
C ALA A 172 2.49 -13.66 -5.32
N GLY A 173 2.96 -14.64 -4.54
CA GLY A 173 2.14 -15.54 -3.74
C GLY A 173 1.39 -14.86 -2.60
N ALA A 174 2.01 -13.92 -1.89
CA ALA A 174 1.41 -13.28 -0.73
C ALA A 174 0.13 -12.52 -1.09
N HIS A 175 0.19 -11.67 -2.10
CA HIS A 175 -0.99 -10.95 -2.59
C HIS A 175 -1.99 -11.85 -3.33
N ALA A 176 -1.55 -12.92 -4.00
CA ALA A 176 -2.47 -13.89 -4.58
C ALA A 176 -3.32 -14.60 -3.50
N ILE A 177 -2.71 -14.98 -2.38
CA ILE A 177 -3.39 -15.57 -1.22
C ILE A 177 -4.32 -14.53 -0.57
N HIS A 178 -3.83 -13.29 -0.35
CA HIS A 178 -4.67 -12.20 0.14
C HIS A 178 -5.93 -12.03 -0.70
N ASN A 179 -5.80 -11.97 -2.04
CA ASN A 179 -6.93 -11.80 -2.94
C ASN A 179 -7.92 -12.97 -2.82
N GLY A 180 -7.42 -14.21 -2.69
CA GLY A 180 -8.27 -15.38 -2.41
C GLY A 180 -9.02 -15.26 -1.08
N PHE A 181 -8.38 -14.75 -0.04
CA PHE A 181 -9.00 -14.55 1.27
C PHE A 181 -10.15 -13.53 1.27
N THR A 182 -10.17 -12.59 0.33
CA THR A 182 -11.28 -11.62 0.24
C THR A 182 -12.62 -12.27 -0.12
N ALA A 183 -12.60 -13.45 -0.72
CA ALA A 183 -13.80 -14.21 -1.06
C ALA A 183 -14.30 -15.12 0.08
N LEU A 184 -13.56 -15.20 1.19
CA LEU A 184 -13.92 -16.04 2.33
C LEU A 184 -14.71 -15.24 3.38
N GLU A 185 -15.72 -15.91 3.96
CA GLU A 185 -16.50 -15.39 5.09
C GLU A 185 -15.88 -15.79 6.44
N GLY A 186 -16.47 -15.33 7.54
CA GLY A 186 -16.10 -15.69 8.91
C GLY A 186 -14.93 -14.87 9.43
N ASP A 187 -14.06 -15.52 10.21
CA ASP A 187 -12.99 -14.85 10.98
C ASP A 187 -11.89 -14.19 10.11
N ILE A 188 -11.81 -14.56 8.84
CA ILE A 188 -10.86 -13.97 7.89
C ILE A 188 -11.36 -12.63 7.35
N HIS A 189 -12.68 -12.44 7.27
CA HIS A 189 -13.25 -11.23 6.68
C HIS A 189 -12.82 -9.92 7.39
N PRO A 190 -12.79 -9.82 8.74
CA PRO A 190 -12.40 -8.61 9.45
C PRO A 190 -10.89 -8.36 9.51
N LEU A 191 -10.06 -9.25 8.96
CA LEU A 191 -8.61 -9.03 8.91
C LEU A 191 -8.28 -7.86 7.97
N THR A 192 -7.29 -7.07 8.36
CA THR A 192 -6.75 -5.99 7.51
C THR A 192 -6.02 -6.55 6.29
N HIS A 193 -5.71 -5.68 5.33
CA HIS A 193 -4.94 -6.04 4.14
C HIS A 193 -3.62 -6.73 4.50
N GLY A 194 -2.76 -6.07 5.27
CA GLY A 194 -1.45 -6.62 5.62
C GLY A 194 -1.52 -7.86 6.53
N GLU A 195 -2.57 -8.01 7.37
CA GLU A 195 -2.78 -9.24 8.13
C GLU A 195 -3.06 -10.43 7.21
N LYS A 196 -3.82 -10.24 6.14
CA LYS A 196 -4.05 -11.29 5.12
C LYS A 196 -2.79 -11.56 4.29
N VAL A 197 -2.05 -10.50 3.93
CA VAL A 197 -0.77 -10.61 3.21
C VAL A 197 0.26 -11.38 4.05
N ALA A 198 0.30 -11.16 5.37
CA ALA A 198 1.20 -11.85 6.29
C ALA A 198 1.07 -13.39 6.24
N TYR A 199 -0.11 -13.93 6.01
CA TYR A 199 -0.28 -15.37 5.81
C TYR A 199 0.40 -15.88 4.55
N GLY A 200 0.55 -15.04 3.55
CA GLY A 200 1.12 -15.41 2.26
C GLY A 200 2.65 -15.36 2.21
N ILE A 201 3.29 -14.77 3.23
CA ILE A 201 4.76 -14.72 3.33
C ILE A 201 5.34 -15.84 4.20
N LEU A 202 4.51 -16.61 4.89
CA LEU A 202 4.90 -17.79 5.68
C LEU A 202 4.99 -19.02 4.79
#